data_e52b0172f05d66718069cbbd12cb808d
#
_entry.id   e52b0172f05d66718069cbbd12cb808d
#
_cell.length_a   1.000
_cell.length_b   1.000
_cell.length_c   1.000
_cell.angle_alpha   90.00
_cell.angle_beta   90.00
_cell.angle_gamma   90.00
#
_symmetry.space_group_name_H-M   'P 1'
#
loop_
_entity.id
_entity.type
_entity.pdbx_description
1 polymer ?
#
loop_
_entity_poly.entity_id
_entity_poly.type
_entity_poly.pdbx_seq_one_letter_code
_entity_poly.pdbx_strand_id
1 'polypeptide(L)'
;MAGSVNATTLVYCSEGSPENFNPQLYTSGTSVDASAVPVFNRLVDFKTGTTELIPGLAERWEISPDGKVYTFHLRHNVKFQSNKLFTPSRDFNADDVIFSFMRQMDSNNPYHNVSGGHYSNFDSLELATLITHIGRVDDHTVRFTLAHPEAPFLADLAWYFASIHSAEYADKMLKADTPEKVDSDPIGTGPFQLVQYQKDSRILYKAFPDYWQGKARLDRLIFSITPDAAVRYAKLEKNECQVMPFPNPADLEKMKQNPDITPETGRGTEYRFPGL
;
A
#
# COMPACT_ATOMS: atom_id res chain seq x y z
N MET A 1 0.08 -31.04 25.98
CA MET A 1 1.06 -31.00 24.89
C MET A 1 0.70 -29.79 24.03
N ALA A 2 1.46 -28.71 24.12
CA ALA A 2 1.27 -27.56 23.23
C ALA A 2 1.89 -27.95 21.88
N GLY A 3 1.05 -28.22 20.88
CA GLY A 3 1.51 -28.43 19.52
C GLY A 3 2.18 -27.17 19.02
N SER A 4 3.42 -27.27 18.56
CA SER A 4 4.10 -26.17 17.86
C SER A 4 3.30 -25.84 16.60
N VAL A 5 2.53 -24.78 16.64
CA VAL A 5 1.90 -24.23 15.43
C VAL A 5 3.05 -23.61 14.64
N ASN A 6 3.50 -24.29 13.58
CA ASN A 6 4.45 -23.72 12.66
C ASN A 6 3.84 -22.46 12.04
N ALA A 7 4.57 -21.33 12.12
CA ALA A 7 4.14 -20.07 11.53
C ALA A 7 3.94 -20.24 10.02
N THR A 8 2.74 -19.88 9.52
CA THR A 8 2.42 -19.95 8.10
C THR A 8 3.16 -18.83 7.36
N THR A 9 4.05 -19.20 6.44
CA THR A 9 4.90 -18.25 5.72
C THR A 9 4.66 -18.37 4.22
N LEU A 10 4.48 -17.23 3.55
CA LEU A 10 4.54 -17.13 2.10
C LEU A 10 5.86 -16.47 1.69
N VAL A 11 6.55 -17.06 0.74
CA VAL A 11 7.73 -16.49 0.10
C VAL A 11 7.36 -16.07 -1.34
N TYR A 12 7.47 -14.78 -1.60
CA TYR A 12 7.31 -14.18 -2.92
C TYR A 12 8.69 -13.91 -3.53
N CYS A 13 8.99 -14.49 -4.67
CA CYS A 13 10.22 -14.21 -5.39
C CYS A 13 10.08 -12.91 -6.18
N SER A 14 10.47 -11.78 -5.57
CA SER A 14 10.41 -10.45 -6.20
C SER A 14 11.52 -10.28 -7.24
N GLU A 15 11.24 -9.53 -8.31
CA GLU A 15 12.20 -9.21 -9.37
C GLU A 15 13.19 -8.11 -9.00
N GLY A 16 12.99 -7.40 -7.89
CA GLY A 16 13.92 -6.33 -7.50
C GLY A 16 13.66 -5.77 -6.11
N SER A 17 14.58 -4.94 -5.66
CA SER A 17 14.46 -4.15 -4.46
C SER A 17 13.53 -2.94 -4.68
N PRO A 18 12.68 -2.58 -3.71
CA PRO A 18 11.98 -1.31 -3.75
C PRO A 18 12.98 -0.13 -3.62
N GLU A 19 12.64 1.00 -4.22
CA GLU A 19 13.38 2.25 -4.04
C GLU A 19 13.24 2.74 -2.59
N ASN A 20 12.03 2.69 -2.07
CA ASN A 20 11.69 2.80 -0.64
C ASN A 20 10.30 2.19 -0.41
N PHE A 21 9.66 2.47 0.74
CA PHE A 21 8.36 1.92 1.11
C PHE A 21 7.24 2.97 1.08
N ASN A 22 7.37 4.03 0.27
CA ASN A 22 6.31 5.02 0.09
C ASN A 22 5.70 4.94 -1.32
N PRO A 23 4.48 4.42 -1.47
CA PRO A 23 3.83 4.26 -2.78
C PRO A 23 3.34 5.58 -3.38
N GLN A 24 3.46 6.71 -2.67
CA GLN A 24 3.17 8.04 -3.20
C GLN A 24 4.30 8.54 -4.14
N LEU A 25 5.54 8.11 -3.87
CA LEU A 25 6.75 8.61 -4.53
C LEU A 25 7.18 7.78 -5.75
N TYR A 26 6.84 6.49 -5.78
CA TYR A 26 7.35 5.57 -6.79
C TYR A 26 6.23 4.81 -7.48
N THR A 27 6.44 4.56 -8.78
CA THR A 27 5.49 3.86 -9.65
C THR A 27 5.99 2.48 -10.06
N SER A 28 7.20 2.08 -9.67
CA SER A 28 7.74 0.74 -9.95
C SER A 28 6.93 -0.34 -9.25
N GLY A 29 6.68 -1.46 -9.93
CA GLY A 29 5.99 -2.61 -9.35
C GLY A 29 6.64 -3.09 -8.07
N THR A 30 7.98 -3.11 -8.01
CA THR A 30 8.74 -3.54 -6.81
C THR A 30 8.47 -2.67 -5.58
N SER A 31 8.35 -1.34 -5.74
CA SER A 31 8.02 -0.44 -4.62
C SER A 31 6.55 -0.51 -4.23
N VAL A 32 5.66 -0.63 -5.21
CA VAL A 32 4.22 -0.77 -4.97
C VAL A 32 3.91 -2.08 -4.24
N ASP A 33 4.44 -3.21 -4.73
CA ASP A 33 4.22 -4.53 -4.12
C ASP A 33 4.78 -4.62 -2.70
N ALA A 34 5.94 -3.99 -2.46
CA ALA A 34 6.58 -3.99 -1.15
C ALA A 34 5.90 -3.08 -0.12
N SER A 35 5.09 -2.11 -0.55
CA SER A 35 4.54 -1.07 0.34
C SER A 35 3.02 -0.99 0.32
N ALA A 36 2.41 -0.70 -0.83
CA ALA A 36 1.01 -0.30 -0.93
C ALA A 36 0.02 -1.38 -0.50
N VAL A 37 0.34 -2.65 -0.77
CA VAL A 37 -0.53 -3.78 -0.45
C VAL A 37 -0.28 -4.32 0.96
N PRO A 38 0.97 -4.62 1.36
CA PRO A 38 1.19 -5.18 2.69
C PRO A 38 1.04 -4.16 3.82
N VAL A 39 1.48 -2.91 3.62
CA VAL A 39 1.64 -1.94 4.73
C VAL A 39 0.50 -0.94 4.83
N PHE A 40 -0.08 -0.52 3.71
CA PHE A 40 -1.03 0.59 3.67
C PHE A 40 -2.44 0.18 3.26
N ASN A 41 -3.39 1.07 3.53
CA ASN A 41 -4.74 1.05 2.95
C ASN A 41 -5.07 2.44 2.40
N ARG A 42 -6.16 2.51 1.63
CA ARG A 42 -6.70 3.71 0.98
C ARG A 42 -8.12 3.99 1.48
N LEU A 43 -8.67 5.16 1.15
CA LEU A 43 -10.07 5.50 1.48
C LEU A 43 -11.05 4.58 0.77
N VAL A 44 -10.80 4.32 -0.50
CA VAL A 44 -11.54 3.39 -1.36
C VAL A 44 -10.59 2.40 -1.99
N ASP A 45 -11.08 1.27 -2.42
CA ASP A 45 -10.29 0.24 -3.07
C ASP A 45 -11.04 -0.34 -4.27
N PHE A 46 -10.34 -1.08 -5.13
CA PHE A 46 -10.97 -1.89 -6.15
C PHE A 46 -11.24 -3.29 -5.59
N LYS A 47 -12.41 -3.83 -5.87
CA LYS A 47 -12.68 -5.23 -5.64
C LYS A 47 -11.73 -6.07 -6.48
N THR A 48 -11.06 -7.03 -5.86
CA THR A 48 -10.03 -7.86 -6.49
C THR A 48 -10.47 -8.39 -7.86
N GLY A 49 -9.63 -8.16 -8.88
CA GLY A 49 -9.86 -8.61 -10.25
C GLY A 49 -10.92 -7.82 -11.02
N THR A 50 -11.41 -6.71 -10.50
CA THR A 50 -12.43 -5.86 -11.16
C THR A 50 -12.09 -4.38 -11.05
N THR A 51 -12.87 -3.53 -11.71
CA THR A 51 -12.85 -2.06 -11.57
C THR A 51 -13.97 -1.53 -10.65
N GLU A 52 -14.68 -2.44 -9.97
CA GLU A 52 -15.72 -2.09 -9.00
C GLU A 52 -15.08 -1.46 -7.76
N LEU A 53 -15.52 -0.25 -7.39
CA LEU A 53 -15.06 0.44 -6.19
C LEU A 53 -15.77 -0.12 -4.94
N ILE A 54 -14.97 -0.38 -3.92
CA ILE A 54 -15.43 -0.87 -2.62
C ILE A 54 -14.91 0.05 -1.50
N PRO A 55 -15.61 0.08 -0.34
CA PRO A 55 -15.13 0.77 0.85
C PRO A 55 -13.78 0.25 1.33
N GLY A 56 -12.84 1.17 1.54
CA GLY A 56 -11.56 0.95 2.22
C GLY A 56 -11.62 1.52 3.65
N LEU A 57 -10.73 2.47 3.97
CA LEU A 57 -10.72 3.20 5.25
C LEU A 57 -11.92 4.16 5.39
N ALA A 58 -12.53 4.57 4.29
CA ALA A 58 -13.85 5.16 4.31
C ALA A 58 -14.89 4.03 4.21
N GLU A 59 -15.84 3.97 5.16
CA GLU A 59 -16.93 2.99 5.13
C GLU A 59 -18.05 3.38 4.16
N ARG A 60 -18.19 4.68 3.88
CA ARG A 60 -19.10 5.26 2.91
C ARG A 60 -18.67 6.67 2.52
N TRP A 61 -19.24 7.20 1.45
CA TRP A 61 -19.05 8.57 0.99
C TRP A 61 -20.31 9.16 0.39
N GLU A 62 -20.37 10.47 0.33
CA GLU A 62 -21.44 11.25 -0.26
C GLU A 62 -20.85 12.22 -1.28
N ILE A 63 -21.54 12.39 -2.39
CA ILE A 63 -21.15 13.32 -3.46
C ILE A 63 -22.23 14.38 -3.58
N SER A 64 -21.83 15.66 -3.57
CA SER A 64 -22.79 16.77 -3.75
C SER A 64 -23.44 16.72 -5.13
N PRO A 65 -24.66 17.28 -5.29
CA PRO A 65 -25.37 17.25 -6.56
C PRO A 65 -24.62 17.86 -7.75
N ASP A 66 -23.72 18.80 -7.49
CA ASP A 66 -22.86 19.42 -8.50
C ASP A 66 -21.57 18.60 -8.80
N GLY A 67 -21.37 17.48 -8.11
CA GLY A 67 -20.24 16.58 -8.31
C GLY A 67 -18.90 17.12 -7.84
N LYS A 68 -18.88 18.20 -7.05
CA LYS A 68 -17.63 18.88 -6.63
C LYS A 68 -17.21 18.60 -5.20
N VAL A 69 -18.10 18.14 -4.34
CA VAL A 69 -17.80 17.89 -2.92
C VAL A 69 -18.00 16.43 -2.60
N TYR A 70 -16.93 15.83 -2.10
CA TYR A 70 -16.90 14.44 -1.66
C TYR A 70 -16.69 14.40 -0.16
N THR A 71 -17.64 13.86 0.57
CA THR A 71 -17.60 13.71 2.02
C THR A 71 -17.39 12.23 2.35
N PHE A 72 -16.24 11.89 2.95
CA PHE A 72 -15.88 10.53 3.34
C PHE A 72 -16.12 10.34 4.83
N HIS A 73 -16.86 9.29 5.19
CA HIS A 73 -17.06 8.85 6.57
C HIS A 73 -16.04 7.73 6.86
N LEU A 74 -15.12 8.01 7.76
CA LEU A 74 -13.99 7.13 8.06
C LEU A 74 -14.35 6.05 9.07
N ARG A 75 -13.74 4.88 8.95
CA ARG A 75 -13.90 3.79 9.92
C ARG A 75 -13.36 4.19 11.28
N HIS A 76 -14.04 3.71 12.31
CA HIS A 76 -13.58 3.78 13.69
C HIS A 76 -12.71 2.56 14.05
N ASN A 77 -11.90 2.70 15.11
CA ASN A 77 -11.10 1.62 15.69
C ASN A 77 -10.10 0.97 14.71
N VAL A 78 -9.64 1.72 13.72
CA VAL A 78 -8.56 1.28 12.82
C VAL A 78 -7.22 1.60 13.46
N LYS A 79 -6.45 0.57 13.79
CA LYS A 79 -5.13 0.70 14.40
C LYS A 79 -4.06 0.95 13.35
N PHE A 80 -3.06 1.77 13.69
CA PHE A 80 -1.80 1.78 12.98
C PHE A 80 -0.86 0.70 13.53
N GLN A 81 0.01 0.23 12.66
CA GLN A 81 1.15 -0.61 13.03
C GLN A 81 2.11 0.15 13.97
N SER A 82 3.04 -0.57 14.58
CA SER A 82 4.14 0.01 15.34
C SER A 82 5.50 -0.50 14.83
N ASN A 83 6.55 0.28 15.03
CA ASN A 83 7.91 -0.14 14.77
C ASN A 83 8.84 0.22 15.95
N LYS A 84 10.16 0.09 15.78
CA LYS A 84 11.14 0.40 16.84
C LYS A 84 11.20 1.88 17.19
N LEU A 85 10.76 2.74 16.28
CA LEU A 85 10.85 4.20 16.41
C LEU A 85 9.56 4.78 16.98
N PHE A 86 8.42 4.07 16.82
CA PHE A 86 7.12 4.63 17.11
C PHE A 86 6.09 3.58 17.53
N THR A 87 5.32 3.94 18.55
CA THR A 87 4.10 3.27 18.96
C THR A 87 2.96 4.30 18.87
N PRO A 88 1.89 4.05 18.09
CA PRO A 88 0.76 4.96 17.97
C PRO A 88 0.10 5.23 19.33
N SER A 89 -0.30 6.47 19.58
CA SER A 89 -1.07 6.87 20.78
C SER A 89 -2.57 6.96 20.49
N ARG A 90 -2.95 6.97 19.21
CA ARG A 90 -4.34 7.03 18.74
C ARG A 90 -4.58 6.12 17.53
N ASP A 91 -5.84 5.89 17.26
CA ASP A 91 -6.29 5.22 16.04
C ASP A 91 -6.27 6.18 14.82
N PHE A 92 -6.45 5.61 13.63
CA PHE A 92 -6.62 6.34 12.38
C PHE A 92 -7.77 7.35 12.48
N ASN A 93 -7.55 8.54 11.95
CA ASN A 93 -8.55 9.60 11.87
C ASN A 93 -8.35 10.53 10.66
N ALA A 94 -9.12 11.62 10.61
CA ALA A 94 -9.10 12.61 9.52
C ALA A 94 -7.74 13.27 9.30
N ASP A 95 -6.94 13.46 10.36
CA ASP A 95 -5.62 14.11 10.24
C ASP A 95 -4.65 13.29 9.39
N ASP A 96 -4.77 11.96 9.42
CA ASP A 96 -3.94 11.05 8.63
C ASP A 96 -4.27 11.16 7.13
N VAL A 97 -5.55 11.30 6.80
CA VAL A 97 -5.99 11.56 5.43
C VAL A 97 -5.45 12.89 4.93
N ILE A 98 -5.66 13.96 5.70
CA ILE A 98 -5.21 15.31 5.35
C ILE A 98 -3.68 15.32 5.16
N PHE A 99 -2.92 14.77 6.08
CA PHE A 99 -1.45 14.66 5.96
C PHE A 99 -1.03 13.98 4.67
N SER A 100 -1.64 12.82 4.37
CA SER A 100 -1.26 11.99 3.22
C SER A 100 -1.46 12.69 1.87
N PHE A 101 -2.50 13.50 1.75
CA PHE A 101 -2.75 14.27 0.54
C PHE A 101 -2.00 15.61 0.53
N MET A 102 -1.94 16.33 1.65
CA MET A 102 -1.24 17.62 1.72
C MET A 102 0.26 17.47 1.50
N ARG A 103 0.86 16.33 1.88
CA ARG A 103 2.25 16.03 1.54
C ARG A 103 2.51 16.07 0.04
N GLN A 104 1.57 15.56 -0.78
CA GLN A 104 1.70 15.52 -2.23
C GLN A 104 1.32 16.86 -2.87
N MET A 105 0.38 17.58 -2.28
CA MET A 105 -0.30 18.71 -2.90
C MET A 105 0.35 20.08 -2.54
N ASP A 106 0.81 20.24 -1.31
CA ASP A 106 1.31 21.52 -0.80
C ASP A 106 2.84 21.56 -0.76
N SER A 107 3.44 22.33 -1.63
CA SER A 107 4.90 22.51 -1.69
C SER A 107 5.50 23.15 -0.41
N ASN A 108 4.70 23.77 0.44
CA ASN A 108 5.13 24.28 1.75
C ASN A 108 5.03 23.21 2.86
N ASN A 109 4.42 22.07 2.59
CA ASN A 109 4.40 20.98 3.56
C ASN A 109 5.83 20.50 3.84
N PRO A 110 6.27 20.39 5.10
CA PRO A 110 7.64 19.99 5.43
C PRO A 110 8.02 18.60 4.90
N TYR A 111 7.04 17.77 4.59
CA TYR A 111 7.25 16.45 4.00
C TYR A 111 7.30 16.44 2.46
N HIS A 112 6.90 17.54 1.81
CA HIS A 112 6.75 17.55 0.34
C HIS A 112 8.04 17.13 -0.38
N ASN A 113 9.18 17.64 0.05
CA ASN A 113 10.49 17.35 -0.58
C ASN A 113 11.27 16.19 0.08
N VAL A 114 10.71 15.56 1.10
CA VAL A 114 11.34 14.41 1.75
C VAL A 114 11.42 13.23 0.76
N SER A 115 12.57 12.57 0.69
CA SER A 115 12.83 11.46 -0.25
C SER A 115 12.66 11.82 -1.73
N GLY A 116 12.89 13.09 -2.08
CA GLY A 116 12.92 13.56 -3.47
C GLY A 116 11.69 14.34 -3.94
N GLY A 117 10.53 14.15 -3.33
CA GLY A 117 9.33 14.97 -3.58
C GLY A 117 8.74 14.90 -4.99
N HIS A 118 8.84 13.76 -5.66
CA HIS A 118 8.24 13.53 -6.97
C HIS A 118 7.00 12.63 -6.85
N TYR A 119 5.83 13.18 -7.15
CA TYR A 119 4.55 12.50 -7.00
C TYR A 119 3.91 12.22 -8.36
N SER A 120 4.58 11.39 -9.18
CA SER A 120 4.27 11.19 -10.61
C SER A 120 2.79 10.87 -10.89
N ASN A 121 2.16 10.00 -10.10
CA ASN A 121 0.74 9.68 -10.29
C ASN A 121 -0.16 10.86 -9.92
N PHE A 122 0.10 11.51 -8.80
CA PHE A 122 -0.65 12.67 -8.33
C PHE A 122 -0.58 13.82 -9.33
N ASP A 123 0.64 14.08 -9.86
CA ASP A 123 0.90 15.13 -10.84
C ASP A 123 0.27 14.80 -12.20
N SER A 124 0.36 13.57 -12.68
CA SER A 124 -0.20 13.15 -13.97
C SER A 124 -1.73 13.23 -14.02
N LEU A 125 -2.39 13.12 -12.87
CA LEU A 125 -3.83 13.30 -12.72
C LEU A 125 -4.23 14.74 -12.41
N GLU A 126 -3.26 15.68 -12.40
CA GLU A 126 -3.46 17.10 -12.10
C GLU A 126 -4.21 17.37 -10.79
N LEU A 127 -4.06 16.48 -9.79
CA LEU A 127 -4.85 16.53 -8.56
C LEU A 127 -4.56 17.77 -7.72
N ALA A 128 -3.37 18.34 -7.79
CA ALA A 128 -3.02 19.58 -7.10
C ALA A 128 -3.85 20.80 -7.59
N THR A 129 -4.29 20.78 -8.84
CA THR A 129 -5.17 21.83 -9.40
C THR A 129 -6.65 21.47 -9.30
N LEU A 130 -6.96 20.18 -9.32
CA LEU A 130 -8.33 19.69 -9.19
C LEU A 130 -8.86 19.83 -7.76
N ILE A 131 -8.09 19.40 -6.75
CA ILE A 131 -8.47 19.47 -5.34
C ILE A 131 -8.19 20.88 -4.83
N THR A 132 -9.22 21.65 -4.59
CA THR A 132 -9.11 23.04 -4.08
C THR A 132 -9.04 23.10 -2.56
N HIS A 133 -9.59 22.10 -1.87
CA HIS A 133 -9.59 22.03 -0.42
C HIS A 133 -9.80 20.62 0.09
N ILE A 134 -9.06 20.27 1.15
CA ILE A 134 -9.28 19.08 1.95
C ILE A 134 -9.47 19.53 3.39
N GLY A 135 -10.64 19.27 3.95
CA GLY A 135 -11.01 19.76 5.28
C GLY A 135 -11.47 18.63 6.20
N ARG A 136 -11.04 18.73 7.46
CA ARG A 136 -11.58 17.93 8.56
C ARG A 136 -12.95 18.51 8.96
N VAL A 137 -14.00 17.70 8.90
CA VAL A 137 -15.32 18.04 9.44
C VAL A 137 -15.36 17.66 10.93
N ASP A 138 -14.94 16.43 11.23
CA ASP A 138 -14.71 15.89 12.58
C ASP A 138 -13.60 14.82 12.51
N ASP A 139 -13.37 14.08 13.59
CA ASP A 139 -12.31 13.07 13.68
C ASP A 139 -12.46 11.94 12.64
N HIS A 140 -13.69 11.66 12.21
CA HIS A 140 -14.01 10.56 11.29
C HIS A 140 -14.78 11.02 10.06
N THR A 141 -14.69 12.30 9.72
CA THR A 141 -15.30 12.85 8.51
C THR A 141 -14.34 13.83 7.82
N VAL A 142 -13.99 13.53 6.58
CA VAL A 142 -13.13 14.37 5.72
C VAL A 142 -13.90 14.77 4.47
N ARG A 143 -13.70 16.02 4.06
CA ARG A 143 -14.32 16.58 2.87
C ARG A 143 -13.27 17.03 1.86
N PHE A 144 -13.42 16.55 0.61
CA PHE A 144 -12.66 17.03 -0.54
C PHE A 144 -13.55 17.95 -1.37
N THR A 145 -13.01 19.11 -1.75
CA THR A 145 -13.69 20.04 -2.66
C THR A 145 -12.87 20.15 -3.94
N LEU A 146 -13.53 19.99 -5.08
CA LEU A 146 -12.92 19.99 -6.40
C LEU A 146 -13.24 21.31 -7.13
N ALA A 147 -12.33 21.76 -7.99
CA ALA A 147 -12.51 22.92 -8.86
C ALA A 147 -13.69 22.73 -9.86
N HIS A 148 -13.82 21.50 -10.36
CA HIS A 148 -14.90 21.09 -11.27
C HIS A 148 -15.29 19.64 -10.98
N PRO A 149 -16.46 19.17 -11.48
CA PRO A 149 -16.81 17.75 -11.36
C PRO A 149 -15.81 16.89 -12.12
N GLU A 150 -15.37 15.80 -11.48
CA GLU A 150 -14.42 14.84 -12.06
C GLU A 150 -14.92 13.41 -11.86
N ALA A 151 -15.41 12.78 -12.92
CA ALA A 151 -16.05 11.46 -12.83
C ALA A 151 -15.11 10.37 -12.31
N PRO A 152 -13.81 10.26 -12.72
CA PRO A 152 -12.89 9.24 -12.23
C PRO A 152 -12.33 9.49 -10.84
N PHE A 153 -12.60 10.63 -10.19
CA PHE A 153 -11.97 11.03 -8.92
C PHE A 153 -11.99 9.92 -7.83
N LEU A 154 -13.11 9.23 -7.66
CA LEU A 154 -13.18 8.11 -6.71
C LEU A 154 -12.28 6.93 -7.11
N ALA A 155 -12.20 6.65 -8.40
CA ALA A 155 -11.32 5.59 -8.90
C ALA A 155 -9.85 5.96 -8.74
N ASP A 156 -9.50 7.25 -8.91
CA ASP A 156 -8.15 7.76 -8.68
C ASP A 156 -7.74 7.57 -7.22
N LEU A 157 -8.66 7.77 -6.27
CA LEU A 157 -8.41 7.54 -4.84
C LEU A 157 -8.23 6.05 -4.46
N ALA A 158 -8.51 5.13 -5.37
CA ALA A 158 -8.23 3.70 -5.19
C ALA A 158 -6.83 3.30 -5.68
N TRP A 159 -6.07 4.22 -6.31
CA TRP A 159 -4.70 3.98 -6.74
C TRP A 159 -3.71 4.04 -5.58
N TYR A 160 -2.55 3.43 -5.75
CA TYR A 160 -1.55 3.25 -4.69
C TYR A 160 -1.00 4.55 -4.10
N PHE A 161 -0.90 5.62 -4.92
CA PHE A 161 -0.47 6.93 -4.43
C PHE A 161 -1.41 7.53 -3.38
N ALA A 162 -2.66 7.08 -3.31
CA ALA A 162 -3.64 7.52 -2.32
C ALA A 162 -3.54 6.74 -0.98
N SER A 163 -2.46 6.00 -0.77
CA SER A 163 -2.17 5.31 0.50
C SER A 163 -2.11 6.28 1.68
N ILE A 164 -2.75 5.90 2.79
CA ILE A 164 -2.85 6.73 3.99
C ILE A 164 -1.70 6.44 4.95
N HIS A 165 -0.96 7.48 5.30
CA HIS A 165 0.15 7.48 6.25
C HIS A 165 -0.27 8.02 7.61
N SER A 166 0.45 7.66 8.66
CA SER A 166 0.21 8.20 10.01
C SER A 166 0.78 9.62 10.14
N ALA A 167 -0.09 10.60 10.37
CA ALA A 167 0.31 11.97 10.67
C ALA A 167 1.07 12.07 12.00
N GLU A 168 0.70 11.26 13.00
CA GLU A 168 1.37 11.20 14.29
C GLU A 168 2.81 10.68 14.18
N TYR A 169 3.02 9.63 13.37
CA TYR A 169 4.37 9.13 13.09
C TYR A 169 5.21 10.15 12.34
N ALA A 170 4.62 10.79 11.34
CA ALA A 170 5.29 11.86 10.60
C ALA A 170 5.69 13.03 11.51
N ASP A 171 4.80 13.52 12.35
CA ASP A 171 5.13 14.58 13.32
C ASP A 171 6.29 14.20 14.25
N LYS A 172 6.29 12.96 14.74
CA LYS A 172 7.37 12.46 15.60
C LYS A 172 8.70 12.38 14.85
N MET A 173 8.72 11.88 13.62
CA MET A 173 9.96 11.77 12.84
C MET A 173 10.48 13.14 12.42
N LEU A 174 9.60 14.08 12.10
CA LEU A 174 9.99 15.46 11.81
C LEU A 174 10.66 16.12 13.01
N LYS A 175 10.06 15.97 14.20
CA LYS A 175 10.65 16.48 15.47
C LYS A 175 11.96 15.81 15.84
N ALA A 176 12.19 14.59 15.41
CA ALA A 176 13.43 13.85 15.61
C ALA A 176 14.50 14.14 14.55
N ASP A 177 14.21 15.04 13.57
CA ASP A 177 15.07 15.36 12.43
C ASP A 177 15.44 14.14 11.56
N THR A 178 14.47 13.21 11.45
CA THR A 178 14.59 11.99 10.65
C THR A 178 13.32 11.73 9.82
N PRO A 179 12.82 12.72 9.05
CA PRO A 179 11.54 12.61 8.34
C PRO A 179 11.53 11.48 7.29
N GLU A 180 12.68 11.12 6.70
CA GLU A 180 12.82 10.03 5.73
C GLU A 180 12.46 8.66 6.32
N LYS A 181 12.38 8.53 7.64
CA LYS A 181 11.98 7.30 8.32
C LYS A 181 10.53 6.92 8.03
N VAL A 182 9.67 7.88 7.76
CA VAL A 182 8.30 7.62 7.34
C VAL A 182 8.27 6.79 6.04
N ASP A 183 9.26 6.97 5.17
CA ASP A 183 9.35 6.32 3.86
C ASP A 183 10.22 5.04 3.88
N SER A 184 11.21 4.95 4.80
CA SER A 184 12.12 3.80 4.91
C SER A 184 11.69 2.75 5.95
N ASP A 185 11.03 3.20 7.01
CA ASP A 185 10.53 2.36 8.11
C ASP A 185 9.01 2.57 8.29
N PRO A 186 8.18 2.19 7.29
CA PRO A 186 6.80 2.63 7.18
C PRO A 186 5.92 2.10 8.31
N ILE A 187 4.91 2.89 8.64
CA ILE A 187 3.78 2.52 9.49
C ILE A 187 2.49 2.82 8.73
N GLY A 188 1.70 1.79 8.54
CA GLY A 188 0.38 1.87 7.92
C GLY A 188 -0.69 1.15 8.71
N THR A 189 -1.85 1.00 8.09
CA THR A 189 -3.00 0.28 8.62
C THR A 189 -3.19 -1.08 7.96
N GLY A 190 -2.27 -1.49 7.08
CA GLY A 190 -2.37 -2.70 6.26
C GLY A 190 -2.14 -4.01 7.03
N PRO A 191 -2.33 -5.16 6.36
CA PRO A 191 -2.33 -6.48 7.00
C PRO A 191 -0.96 -6.95 7.48
N PHE A 192 0.14 -6.38 6.99
CA PHE A 192 1.50 -6.79 7.33
C PHE A 192 2.37 -5.61 7.77
N GLN A 193 3.16 -5.83 8.82
CA GLN A 193 4.17 -4.88 9.32
C GLN A 193 5.54 -5.24 8.77
N LEU A 194 6.29 -4.22 8.30
CA LEU A 194 7.70 -4.39 7.97
C LEU A 194 8.51 -4.74 9.22
N VAL A 195 9.31 -5.81 9.14
CA VAL A 195 10.21 -6.25 10.21
C VAL A 195 11.65 -5.94 9.86
N GLN A 196 12.05 -6.26 8.62
CA GLN A 196 13.42 -6.10 8.15
C GLN A 196 13.47 -5.94 6.64
N TYR A 197 14.32 -5.06 6.18
CA TYR A 197 14.73 -4.96 4.79
C TYR A 197 16.24 -5.11 4.66
N GLN A 198 16.65 -6.02 3.80
CA GLN A 198 18.04 -6.18 3.35
C GLN A 198 18.05 -5.99 1.83
N LYS A 199 18.57 -4.84 1.39
CA LYS A 199 18.63 -4.50 -0.04
C LYS A 199 19.25 -5.65 -0.84
N ASP A 200 18.69 -5.91 -2.01
CA ASP A 200 19.11 -6.95 -2.97
C ASP A 200 19.11 -8.39 -2.39
N SER A 201 18.47 -8.59 -1.26
CA SER A 201 18.37 -9.89 -0.59
C SER A 201 16.93 -10.25 -0.23
N ARG A 202 16.35 -9.56 0.75
CA ARG A 202 15.01 -9.89 1.22
C ARG A 202 14.30 -8.76 1.95
N ILE A 203 12.97 -8.85 1.97
CA ILE A 203 12.11 -8.09 2.86
C ILE A 203 11.32 -9.07 3.71
N LEU A 204 11.27 -8.84 5.01
CA LEU A 204 10.53 -9.66 5.96
C LEU A 204 9.39 -8.85 6.56
N TYR A 205 8.20 -9.38 6.48
CA TYR A 205 7.00 -8.87 7.13
C TYR A 205 6.45 -9.89 8.12
N LYS A 206 5.73 -9.40 9.13
CA LYS A 206 4.87 -10.18 10.01
C LYS A 206 3.43 -9.73 9.88
N ALA A 207 2.48 -10.63 10.06
CA ALA A 207 1.07 -10.26 10.12
C ALA A 207 0.82 -9.20 11.22
N PHE A 208 -0.05 -8.24 10.90
CA PHE A 208 -0.51 -7.27 11.88
C PHE A 208 -1.70 -7.84 12.66
N PRO A 209 -1.57 -8.13 13.97
CA PRO A 209 -2.62 -8.80 14.72
C PRO A 209 -3.92 -8.00 14.80
N ASP A 210 -3.80 -6.65 14.86
CA ASP A 210 -4.91 -5.72 15.04
C ASP A 210 -5.40 -5.15 13.71
N TYR A 211 -5.15 -5.85 12.60
CA TYR A 211 -5.63 -5.43 11.29
C TYR A 211 -7.16 -5.32 11.28
N TRP A 212 -7.68 -4.21 10.82
CA TRP A 212 -9.10 -3.87 10.91
C TRP A 212 -10.06 -4.82 10.15
N GLN A 213 -9.56 -5.55 9.15
CA GLN A 213 -10.31 -6.61 8.46
C GLN A 213 -10.05 -8.01 9.07
N GLY A 214 -9.40 -8.08 10.22
CA GLY A 214 -8.96 -9.32 10.84
C GLY A 214 -7.54 -9.71 10.46
N LYS A 215 -6.82 -10.35 11.39
CA LYS A 215 -5.44 -10.82 11.17
C LYS A 215 -5.37 -11.68 9.91
N ALA A 216 -4.35 -11.43 9.07
CA ALA A 216 -4.06 -12.26 7.91
C ALA A 216 -3.88 -13.75 8.30
N ARG A 217 -4.25 -14.66 7.42
CA ARG A 217 -4.06 -16.11 7.63
C ARG A 217 -2.58 -16.51 7.66
N LEU A 218 -1.74 -15.76 6.95
CA LEU A 218 -0.30 -15.90 6.97
C LEU A 218 0.26 -15.19 8.20
N ASP A 219 1.22 -15.81 8.88
CA ASP A 219 1.94 -15.15 9.98
C ASP A 219 3.11 -14.33 9.48
N ARG A 220 3.70 -14.72 8.35
CA ARG A 220 4.86 -14.06 7.74
C ARG A 220 4.72 -13.99 6.23
N LEU A 221 5.22 -12.88 5.67
CA LEU A 221 5.40 -12.68 4.24
C LEU A 221 6.87 -12.31 4.01
N ILE A 222 7.52 -13.01 3.08
CA ILE A 222 8.92 -12.79 2.74
C ILE A 222 9.01 -12.47 1.25
N PHE A 223 9.62 -11.34 0.91
CA PHE A 223 10.06 -11.06 -0.46
C PHE A 223 11.50 -11.53 -0.61
N SER A 224 11.72 -12.60 -1.37
CA SER A 224 13.05 -13.08 -1.75
C SER A 224 13.45 -12.37 -3.04
N ILE A 225 14.34 -11.38 -2.94
CA ILE A 225 14.74 -10.55 -4.09
C ILE A 225 15.61 -11.39 -5.03
N THR A 226 15.09 -11.66 -6.21
CA THR A 226 15.70 -12.57 -7.20
C THR A 226 15.47 -11.97 -8.59
N PRO A 227 16.38 -11.12 -9.11
CA PRO A 227 16.18 -10.38 -10.36
C PRO A 227 16.06 -11.27 -11.60
N ASP A 228 16.81 -12.37 -11.66
CA ASP A 228 16.80 -13.27 -12.82
C ASP A 228 15.55 -14.16 -12.82
N ALA A 229 14.78 -14.12 -13.93
CA ALA A 229 13.52 -14.85 -14.06
C ALA A 229 13.70 -16.38 -14.09
N ALA A 230 14.81 -16.90 -14.63
CA ALA A 230 15.09 -18.32 -14.65
C ALA A 230 15.42 -18.84 -13.25
N VAL A 231 16.13 -18.02 -12.45
CA VAL A 231 16.42 -18.33 -11.04
C VAL A 231 15.14 -18.29 -10.21
N ARG A 232 14.24 -17.30 -10.45
CA ARG A 232 12.91 -17.28 -9.79
C ARG A 232 12.12 -18.55 -10.09
N TYR A 233 12.11 -18.97 -11.36
CA TYR A 233 11.41 -20.18 -11.77
C TYR A 233 12.01 -21.43 -11.09
N ALA A 234 13.33 -21.55 -11.07
CA ALA A 234 14.01 -22.67 -10.39
C ALA A 234 13.69 -22.73 -8.87
N LYS A 235 13.58 -21.57 -8.22
CA LYS A 235 13.14 -21.48 -6.80
C LYS A 235 11.67 -21.91 -6.64
N LEU A 236 10.79 -21.50 -7.57
CA LEU A 236 9.38 -21.92 -7.56
C LEU A 236 9.25 -23.45 -7.70
N GLU A 237 9.97 -24.07 -8.66
CA GLU A 237 9.97 -25.53 -8.86
C GLU A 237 10.45 -26.29 -7.60
N LYS A 238 11.35 -25.69 -6.80
CA LYS A 238 11.86 -26.26 -5.55
C LYS A 238 11.04 -25.90 -4.32
N ASN A 239 9.94 -25.15 -4.49
CA ASN A 239 9.14 -24.61 -3.41
C ASN A 239 9.93 -23.72 -2.43
N GLU A 240 11.01 -23.08 -2.89
CA GLU A 240 11.76 -22.07 -2.14
C GLU A 240 11.04 -20.71 -2.16
N CYS A 241 10.16 -20.47 -3.15
CA CYS A 241 9.09 -19.49 -3.13
C CYS A 241 7.80 -20.09 -3.69
N GLN A 242 6.67 -19.51 -3.28
CA GLN A 242 5.34 -19.99 -3.68
C GLN A 242 4.71 -19.12 -4.78
N VAL A 243 5.25 -17.92 -4.99
CA VAL A 243 4.79 -16.99 -6.02
C VAL A 243 5.99 -16.33 -6.69
N MET A 244 5.92 -16.14 -7.99
CA MET A 244 6.86 -15.32 -8.75
C MET A 244 6.14 -14.51 -9.82
N PRO A 245 6.48 -13.22 -10.04
CA PRO A 245 6.01 -12.43 -11.15
C PRO A 245 6.89 -12.60 -12.39
N PHE A 246 6.40 -12.17 -13.54
CA PHE A 246 7.15 -11.98 -14.78
C PHE A 246 8.02 -13.18 -15.16
N PRO A 247 7.42 -14.37 -15.40
CA PRO A 247 8.14 -15.51 -15.92
C PRO A 247 8.66 -15.23 -17.34
N ASN A 248 9.74 -15.90 -17.75
CA ASN A 248 10.13 -15.87 -19.15
C ASN A 248 9.01 -16.43 -20.02
N PRO A 249 8.61 -15.76 -21.10
CA PRO A 249 7.57 -16.28 -22.00
C PRO A 249 7.87 -17.69 -22.54
N ALA A 250 9.16 -18.02 -22.74
CA ALA A 250 9.60 -19.33 -23.20
C ALA A 250 9.32 -20.46 -22.18
N ASP A 251 9.22 -20.12 -20.89
CA ASP A 251 8.97 -21.11 -19.82
C ASP A 251 7.47 -21.37 -19.57
N LEU A 252 6.58 -20.53 -20.13
CA LEU A 252 5.14 -20.61 -19.83
C LEU A 252 4.51 -21.95 -20.18
N GLU A 253 4.89 -22.56 -21.33
CA GLU A 253 4.35 -23.85 -21.72
C GLU A 253 4.82 -24.97 -20.78
N LYS A 254 6.07 -24.92 -20.33
CA LYS A 254 6.60 -25.84 -19.31
C LYS A 254 5.89 -25.65 -17.97
N MET A 255 5.64 -24.41 -17.56
CA MET A 255 4.90 -24.11 -16.32
C MET A 255 3.47 -24.65 -16.36
N LYS A 256 2.76 -24.50 -17.49
CA LYS A 256 1.40 -25.05 -17.67
C LYS A 256 1.35 -26.58 -17.58
N GLN A 257 2.42 -27.26 -17.95
CA GLN A 257 2.52 -28.73 -17.90
C GLN A 257 2.91 -29.25 -16.51
N ASN A 258 3.38 -28.36 -15.60
CA ASN A 258 3.72 -28.75 -14.23
C ASN A 258 2.45 -28.71 -13.37
N PRO A 259 1.98 -29.84 -12.81
CA PRO A 259 0.77 -29.91 -12.00
C PRO A 259 0.85 -29.14 -10.68
N ASP A 260 2.07 -28.83 -10.21
CA ASP A 260 2.32 -28.09 -8.97
C ASP A 260 2.38 -26.57 -9.18
N ILE A 261 2.27 -26.09 -10.43
CA ILE A 261 2.35 -24.68 -10.78
C ILE A 261 1.06 -24.25 -11.48
N THR A 262 0.46 -23.18 -11.00
CA THR A 262 -0.70 -22.55 -11.66
C THR A 262 -0.28 -21.22 -12.26
N PRO A 263 -0.09 -21.12 -13.58
CA PRO A 263 0.13 -19.83 -14.24
C PRO A 263 -1.14 -19.00 -14.23
N GLU A 264 -1.09 -17.82 -13.66
CA GLU A 264 -2.18 -16.86 -13.74
C GLU A 264 -1.87 -15.80 -14.78
N THR A 265 -2.80 -15.58 -15.71
CA THR A 265 -2.73 -14.51 -16.72
C THR A 265 -3.90 -13.57 -16.50
N GLY A 266 -3.62 -12.37 -16.01
CA GLY A 266 -4.62 -11.31 -15.90
C GLY A 266 -4.78 -10.54 -17.22
N ARG A 267 -6.02 -10.20 -17.59
CA ARG A 267 -6.29 -9.12 -18.52
C ARG A 267 -6.34 -7.83 -17.71
N GLY A 268 -5.25 -7.10 -17.65
CA GLY A 268 -5.22 -5.84 -16.90
C GLY A 268 -3.81 -5.40 -16.56
N THR A 269 -3.65 -4.14 -16.27
CA THR A 269 -2.38 -3.48 -16.00
C THR A 269 -1.86 -3.69 -14.58
N GLU A 270 -2.55 -4.47 -13.74
CA GLU A 270 -2.15 -4.67 -12.35
C GLU A 270 -2.20 -6.15 -11.97
N TYR A 271 -1.08 -6.63 -11.45
CA TYR A 271 -0.98 -7.92 -10.79
C TYR A 271 -1.42 -7.75 -9.34
N ARG A 272 -2.59 -8.29 -8.98
CA ARG A 272 -3.04 -8.40 -7.60
C ARG A 272 -2.85 -9.84 -7.13
N PHE A 273 -2.38 -10.00 -5.90
CA PHE A 273 -2.38 -11.30 -5.25
C PHE A 273 -3.82 -11.76 -5.03
N PRO A 274 -4.27 -12.87 -5.63
CA PRO A 274 -5.58 -13.40 -5.31
C PRO A 274 -5.54 -13.96 -3.87
N GLY A 275 -6.32 -13.35 -2.99
CA GLY A 275 -6.74 -13.96 -1.74
C GLY A 275 -5.72 -14.05 -0.61
N LEU A 276 -4.96 -12.98 -0.35
CA LEU A 276 -4.33 -12.79 0.96
C LEU A 276 -5.34 -12.27 1.98
#